data_848b019e0f5e14ec37cde1426a31f076
#
_entry.id   848b019e0f5e14ec37cde1426a31f076
#
_cell.length_a   1.000
_cell.length_b   1.000
_cell.length_c   1.000
_cell.angle_alpha   90.00
_cell.angle_beta   90.00
_cell.angle_gamma   90.00
#
_symmetry.space_group_name_H-M   'P 1'
#
loop_
_entity.id
_entity.type
_entity.pdbx_description
1 polymer ?
#
loop_
_entity_poly.entity_id
_entity_poly.type
_entity_poly.pdbx_seq_one_letter_code
_entity_poly.pdbx_strand_id
1 'polypeptide(L)'
;MRVRTPERRAPADRDSKETAVAGVRNGVRAGQLGARWIKSRHSNAEGNCVEVAPLPDGSVAMRNSRDPDGPALVYTAAELAAFLAGAKDGEFDHLV
;
A
#
# COMPACT_ATOMS: atom_id res chain seq x y z
N MET A 1 -2.14 11.80 15.94
CA MET A 1 -2.53 11.01 15.72
C MET A 1 -2.83 10.59 16.08
N ARG A 2 -3.22 10.53 16.14
CA ARG A 2 -3.85 9.90 16.40
C ARG A 2 -3.91 8.98 16.49
N VAL A 3 -4.31 8.89 16.97
CA VAL A 3 -4.75 7.87 16.99
C VAL A 3 -5.02 7.63 17.63
N ARG A 4 -5.57 7.79 18.14
CA ARG A 4 -6.20 7.35 18.59
C ARG A 4 -6.35 6.63 19.07
N THR A 5 -6.87 6.84 19.69
CA THR A 5 -7.44 6.01 19.78
C THR A 5 -7.78 5.46 20.11
N PRO A 6 -8.17 5.59 20.56
CA PRO A 6 -8.73 4.80 20.54
C PRO A 6 -9.21 4.46 20.62
N GLU A 7 -9.75 4.55 20.49
CA GLU A 7 -10.29 4.05 20.00
C GLU A 7 -10.46 3.65 19.84
N ARG A 8 -10.88 3.98 20.05
CA ARG A 8 -11.31 3.56 19.40
C ARG A 8 -11.64 3.09 19.13
N ARG A 9 -12.14 3.35 19.16
CA ARG A 9 -12.71 2.83 18.48
C ARG A 9 -12.95 2.25 18.12
N ALA A 10 -13.28 2.66 18.13
CA ALA A 10 -13.75 1.99 17.42
C ALA A 10 -14.01 1.56 17.14
N PRO A 11 -14.35 1.55 16.99
CA PRO A 11 -14.71 1.01 16.39
C PRO A 11 -14.89 0.79 15.76
N ALA A 12 -15.03 0.96 15.52
CA ALA A 12 -15.17 0.81 14.74
C ALA A 12 -15.15 1.44 14.06
N ASP A 13 -15.24 2.07 13.93
CA ASP A 13 -15.05 2.44 13.21
C ASP A 13 -14.22 3.06 13.04
N ARG A 14 -13.87 3.53 13.43
CA ARG A 14 -13.10 3.99 13.02
C ARG A 14 -12.27 3.63 12.33
N ASP A 15 -12.07 3.63 12.42
CA ASP A 15 -11.40 2.95 11.70
C ASP A 15 -12.01 2.19 10.69
N SER A 16 -13.06 2.42 10.39
CA SER A 16 -13.74 1.70 9.41
C SER A 16 -13.22 1.89 8.03
N LYS A 17 -12.67 3.02 7.71
CA LYS A 17 -12.11 3.23 6.46
C LYS A 17 -10.99 2.32 6.19
N GLU A 18 -10.22 2.01 7.16
CA GLU A 18 -9.12 1.14 7.00
C GLU A 18 -9.53 -0.26 6.69
N THR A 19 -10.77 -0.59 6.92
CA THR A 19 -11.25 -1.92 6.68
C THR A 19 -12.30 -1.94 5.61
N ALA A 20 -12.29 -0.93 4.76
CA ALA A 20 -13.30 -0.86 3.72
C ALA A 20 -13.24 -2.05 2.79
N VAL A 21 -12.07 -2.60 2.51
CA VAL A 21 -11.95 -3.86 1.83
C VAL A 21 -11.84 -4.90 2.92
N ALA A 22 -12.92 -5.63 3.14
CA ALA A 22 -13.03 -6.53 4.28
C ALA A 22 -11.79 -7.39 4.41
N GLY A 23 -11.17 -7.34 5.57
CA GLY A 23 -10.03 -8.17 5.87
C GLY A 23 -8.71 -7.74 5.28
N VAL A 24 -8.68 -6.67 4.49
CA VAL A 24 -7.44 -6.24 3.87
C VAL A 24 -6.74 -5.26 4.79
N ARG A 25 -5.55 -5.63 5.24
CA ARG A 25 -4.77 -4.83 6.16
C ARG A 25 -3.32 -4.95 5.82
N ASN A 26 -2.51 -4.05 6.38
CA ASN A 26 -1.07 -4.17 6.29
C ASN A 26 -0.64 -5.53 6.79
N GLY A 27 0.23 -6.18 6.02
CA GLY A 27 0.70 -7.51 6.37
C GLY A 27 -0.07 -8.64 5.72
N VAL A 28 -1.18 -8.35 5.06
CA VAL A 28 -1.92 -9.39 4.35
C VAL A 28 -1.03 -9.97 3.26
N ARG A 29 -1.17 -11.25 2.99
CA ARG A 29 -0.37 -11.88 1.94
C ARG A 29 -0.82 -11.34 0.59
N ALA A 30 0.14 -10.82 -0.16
CA ALA A 30 -0.16 -10.15 -1.42
C ALA A 30 -0.87 -11.08 -2.40
N GLY A 31 -0.49 -12.35 -2.42
CA GLY A 31 -1.10 -13.31 -3.33
C GLY A 31 -2.57 -13.56 -3.06
N GLN A 32 -3.04 -13.24 -1.87
CA GLN A 32 -4.44 -13.45 -1.51
C GLN A 32 -5.36 -12.32 -1.95
N LEU A 33 -4.79 -11.22 -2.41
CA LEU A 33 -5.60 -10.06 -2.77
C LEU A 33 -6.30 -10.19 -4.12
N GLY A 34 -5.83 -11.06 -4.99
CA GLY A 34 -6.39 -11.17 -6.32
C GLY A 34 -6.28 -9.88 -7.08
N ALA A 35 -5.30 -9.06 -6.76
CA ALA A 35 -5.17 -7.73 -7.32
C ALA A 35 -4.39 -7.75 -8.62
N ARG A 36 -4.57 -6.70 -9.40
CA ARG A 36 -3.83 -6.56 -10.65
C ARG A 36 -2.59 -5.73 -10.39
N TRP A 37 -1.47 -6.40 -10.22
CA TRP A 37 -0.23 -5.76 -9.83
C TRP A 37 0.43 -5.06 -11.01
N ILE A 38 0.91 -3.86 -10.78
CA ILE A 38 1.53 -3.02 -11.80
C ILE A 38 2.98 -2.80 -11.41
N LYS A 39 3.88 -3.06 -12.34
CA LYS A 39 5.31 -2.92 -12.14
C LYS A 39 5.81 -1.81 -13.06
N SER A 40 6.71 -0.98 -12.57
CA SER A 40 7.31 0.06 -13.40
C SER A 40 8.12 -0.56 -14.52
N ARG A 41 8.11 0.11 -15.66
CA ARG A 41 8.99 -0.29 -16.76
C ARG A 41 10.47 -0.02 -16.44
N HIS A 42 10.76 0.69 -15.37
CA HIS A 42 12.15 0.85 -14.92
C HIS A 42 12.64 -0.34 -14.14
N SER A 43 11.78 -1.31 -13.90
CA SER A 43 12.17 -2.57 -13.29
C SER A 43 13.12 -3.31 -14.22
N ASN A 44 14.15 -3.90 -13.65
CA ASN A 44 15.12 -4.62 -14.49
C ASN A 44 14.78 -6.10 -14.58
N ALA A 45 15.58 -6.83 -15.37
CA ALA A 45 15.31 -8.23 -15.63
C ALA A 45 15.45 -9.11 -14.39
N GLU A 46 16.10 -8.61 -13.36
CA GLU A 46 16.24 -9.34 -12.12
C GLU A 46 15.08 -9.10 -11.15
N GLY A 47 14.09 -8.32 -11.56
CA GLY A 47 12.93 -8.09 -10.74
C GLY A 47 13.12 -7.11 -9.61
N ASN A 48 14.10 -6.22 -9.72
CA ASN A 48 14.32 -5.20 -8.68
C ASN A 48 13.26 -4.13 -8.78
N CYS A 49 12.12 -4.39 -8.20
CA CYS A 49 11.00 -3.46 -8.32
C CYS A 49 10.03 -3.60 -7.16
N VAL A 50 9.28 -2.55 -6.97
CA VAL A 50 8.10 -2.55 -6.12
C VAL A 50 6.90 -2.64 -7.05
N GLU A 51 5.88 -3.39 -6.67
CA GLU A 51 4.65 -3.49 -7.44
C GLU A 51 3.50 -2.89 -6.65
N VAL A 52 2.60 -2.23 -7.35
CA VAL A 52 1.44 -1.60 -6.74
C VAL A 52 0.17 -2.09 -7.43
N ALA A 53 -0.93 -2.09 -6.71
CA ALA A 53 -2.20 -2.54 -7.26
C ALA A 53 -3.35 -1.75 -6.68
N PRO A 54 -4.33 -1.38 -7.52
CA PRO A 54 -5.53 -0.73 -7.00
C PRO A 54 -6.41 -1.76 -6.32
N LEU A 55 -7.07 -1.35 -5.26
CA LEU A 55 -8.03 -2.18 -4.56
C LEU A 55 -9.43 -1.61 -4.75
N PRO A 56 -10.46 -2.44 -4.56
CA PRO A 56 -11.83 -2.01 -4.90
C PRO A 56 -12.33 -0.78 -4.18
N ASP A 57 -11.83 -0.51 -2.97
CA ASP A 57 -12.27 0.65 -2.20
C ASP A 57 -11.51 1.92 -2.52
N GLY A 58 -10.61 1.88 -3.50
CA GLY A 58 -9.78 3.04 -3.83
C GLY A 58 -8.45 3.10 -3.13
N SER A 59 -8.18 2.19 -2.21
CA SER A 59 -6.86 2.12 -1.61
C SER A 59 -5.89 1.45 -2.57
N VAL A 60 -4.62 1.46 -2.21
CA VAL A 60 -3.56 0.93 -3.07
C VAL A 60 -2.69 -0.01 -2.26
N ALA A 61 -2.45 -1.19 -2.78
CA ALA A 61 -1.55 -2.14 -2.15
C ALA A 61 -0.17 -2.06 -2.79
N MET A 62 0.85 -2.35 -2.00
CA MET A 62 2.23 -2.34 -2.47
C MET A 62 2.91 -3.61 -1.98
N ARG A 63 3.71 -4.22 -2.84
CA ARG A 63 4.45 -5.42 -2.44
C ARG A 63 5.85 -5.40 -3.02
N ASN A 64 6.71 -6.22 -2.42
CA ASN A 64 8.06 -6.43 -2.93
C ASN A 64 7.97 -7.42 -4.10
N SER A 65 8.48 -7.03 -5.27
CA SER A 65 8.40 -7.91 -6.44
C SER A 65 9.19 -9.18 -6.29
N ARG A 66 10.19 -9.20 -5.41
CA ARG A 66 10.99 -10.39 -5.17
C ARG A 66 10.34 -11.35 -4.19
N ASP A 67 9.23 -10.95 -3.59
CA ASP A 67 8.48 -11.77 -2.66
C ASP A 67 6.99 -11.57 -2.94
N PRO A 68 6.54 -12.04 -4.10
CA PRO A 68 5.19 -11.68 -4.56
C PRO A 68 4.05 -12.22 -3.72
N ASP A 69 4.30 -13.23 -2.91
CA ASP A 69 3.28 -13.75 -2.01
C ASP A 69 3.54 -13.31 -0.57
N GLY A 70 4.50 -12.43 -0.38
CA GLY A 70 4.82 -11.91 0.94
C GLY A 70 3.82 -10.87 1.39
N PRO A 71 4.11 -10.20 2.50
CA PRO A 71 3.17 -9.22 3.04
C PRO A 71 3.03 -8.02 2.13
N ALA A 72 1.82 -7.51 2.03
CA ALA A 72 1.53 -6.28 1.30
C ALA A 72 1.28 -5.16 2.30
N LEU A 73 1.62 -3.95 1.90
CA LEU A 73 1.23 -2.75 2.64
C LEU A 73 0.06 -2.12 1.91
N VAL A 74 -0.88 -1.59 2.68
CA VAL A 74 -2.10 -1.03 2.11
C VAL A 74 -2.19 0.44 2.52
N TYR A 75 -2.35 1.30 1.54
CA TYR A 75 -2.37 2.75 1.75
C TYR A 75 -3.65 3.34 1.22
N THR A 76 -4.11 4.41 1.84
CA THR A 76 -5.20 5.18 1.24
C THR A 76 -4.69 5.87 -0.02
N ALA A 77 -5.63 6.23 -0.88
CA ALA A 77 -5.27 6.96 -2.09
C ALA A 77 -4.54 8.26 -1.76
N ALA A 78 -4.98 8.94 -0.69
CA ALA A 78 -4.35 10.20 -0.29
C ALA A 78 -2.91 9.98 0.17
N GLU A 79 -2.68 8.92 0.92
CA GLU A 79 -1.31 8.61 1.37
C GLU A 79 -0.40 8.32 0.19
N LEU A 80 -0.87 7.54 -0.76
CA LEU A 80 -0.04 7.24 -1.91
C LEU A 80 0.16 8.47 -2.78
N ALA A 81 -0.85 9.31 -2.92
CA ALA A 81 -0.70 10.55 -3.69
C ALA A 81 0.39 11.44 -3.09
N ALA A 82 0.41 11.54 -1.76
CA ALA A 82 1.45 12.33 -1.10
C ALA A 82 2.84 11.75 -1.33
N PHE A 83 2.95 10.42 -1.25
CA PHE A 83 4.23 9.78 -1.52
C PHE A 83 4.70 10.05 -2.95
N LEU A 84 3.79 9.92 -3.90
CA LEU A 84 4.17 10.15 -5.30
C LEU A 84 4.59 11.59 -5.54
N ALA A 85 3.92 12.54 -4.91
CA ALA A 85 4.30 13.94 -5.04
C ALA A 85 5.71 14.18 -4.49
N GLY A 86 6.00 13.61 -3.32
CA GLY A 86 7.34 13.72 -2.75
C GLY A 86 8.39 13.05 -3.62
N ALA A 87 8.06 11.89 -4.18
CA ALA A 87 9.00 11.19 -5.05
C ALA A 87 9.30 12.03 -6.31
N LYS A 88 8.28 12.64 -6.89
CA LYS A 88 8.48 13.48 -8.08
C LYS A 88 9.33 14.70 -7.77
N ASP A 89 9.26 15.18 -6.55
CA ASP A 89 10.07 16.31 -6.12
C ASP A 89 11.48 15.92 -5.70
N GLY A 90 11.83 14.65 -5.79
CA GLY A 90 13.16 14.19 -5.45
C GLY A 90 13.43 14.09 -3.96
N GLU A 91 12.37 14.12 -3.14
CA GLU A 91 12.58 14.18 -1.69
C GLU A 91 13.24 12.93 -1.13
N PHE A 92 13.14 11.82 -1.83
CA PHE A 92 13.69 10.55 -1.35
C PHE A 92 14.91 10.09 -2.14
N ASP A 93 15.39 10.93 -3.06
CA ASP A 93 16.48 10.52 -3.94
C ASP A 93 17.76 10.21 -3.18
N HIS A 94 17.97 10.86 -2.04
CA HIS A 94 19.19 10.66 -1.25
C HIS A 94 19.25 9.27 -0.62
N LEU A 95 18.17 8.50 -0.70
CA LEU A 95 18.16 7.16 -0.12
C LEU A 95 18.79 6.11 -1.04
N VAL A 96 19.01 6.44 -2.29
CA VAL A 96 19.55 5.48 -3.25
C VAL A 96 20.67 6.04 -4.10
#